data_ff96745ff5beda1a9ba5bfc69e366ee7
#
_entry.id   ff96745ff5beda1a9ba5bfc69e366ee7
#
_cell.length_a   1.000
_cell.length_b   1.000
_cell.length_c   1.000
_cell.angle_alpha   90.00
_cell.angle_beta   90.00
_cell.angle_gamma   90.00
#
_symmetry.space_group_name_H-M   'P 1'
#
loop_
_entity.id
_entity.type
_entity.pdbx_description
1 polymer ?
#
loop_
_entity_poly.entity_id
_entity_poly.type
_entity_poly.pdbx_seq_one_letter_code
_entity_poly.pdbx_strand_id
1 'polypeptide(L)'
;MRGKVGTAVTAVVAVLLGAFVTADAASVRVRCETRGDRSKISVDGNDLAPGSYTATLKSPASAASGVTAPAKTAVGDEVEFDFDSNANDVAAGATQISQSFIQGNTVRGEIVGGGVSVSGTATCRVKN
;
A
#
# COMPACT_ATOMS: atom_id res chain seq x y z
N MET A 1 -9.18 -15.66 -51.12
CA MET A 1 -8.76 -15.43 -50.54
C MET A 1 -8.63 -15.15 -50.27
N ARG A 2 -8.54 -15.30 -49.86
CA ARG A 2 -8.17 -14.99 -49.23
C ARG A 2 -7.97 -14.68 -48.58
N GLY A 3 -8.07 -14.90 -48.35
CA GLY A 3 -7.64 -14.57 -47.44
C GLY A 3 -7.63 -14.52 -47.06
N LYS A 4 -7.49 -14.42 -46.70
CA LYS A 4 -7.26 -14.23 -46.04
C LYS A 4 -7.07 -13.86 -45.29
N VAL A 5 -7.23 -14.08 -45.41
CA VAL A 5 -6.91 -13.71 -44.58
C VAL A 5 -6.83 -13.43 -43.92
N GLY A 6 -6.92 -13.47 -43.79
CA GLY A 6 -6.67 -13.24 -42.81
C GLY A 6 -6.48 -13.08 -42.33
N THR A 7 -6.28 -13.08 -41.93
CA THR A 7 -5.89 -12.81 -41.10
C THR A 7 -5.58 -12.26 -40.48
N ALA A 8 -5.68 -12.34 -40.50
CA ALA A 8 -5.29 -11.79 -39.70
C ALA A 8 -5.26 -11.33 -38.99
N VAL A 9 -5.42 -11.42 -38.95
CA VAL A 9 -5.29 -10.92 -37.98
C VAL A 9 -5.16 -10.96 -37.24
N THR A 10 -5.09 -11.24 -36.96
CA THR A 10 -4.80 -11.18 -36.01
C THR A 10 -4.33 -10.86 -35.46
N ALA A 11 -4.35 -10.99 -35.42
CA ALA A 11 -3.79 -10.59 -34.64
C ALA A 11 -3.61 -10.01 -34.16
N VAL A 12 -3.78 -10.06 -34.06
CA VAL A 12 -3.49 -9.46 -33.32
C VAL A 12 -3.67 -9.16 -32.68
N VAL A 13 -3.79 -9.34 -32.51
CA VAL A 13 -3.84 -9.15 -31.65
C VAL A 13 -3.57 -9.14 -31.05
N ALA A 14 -3.39 -9.44 -30.86
CA ALA A 14 -2.98 -9.44 -30.11
C ALA A 14 -2.58 -8.98 -29.79
N VAL A 15 -2.40 -8.92 -29.70
CA VAL A 15 -1.93 -8.50 -29.12
C VAL A 15 -2.01 -7.84 -28.67
N LEU A 16 -2.24 -7.76 -28.56
CA LEU A 16 -2.19 -7.23 -27.84
C LEU A 16 -2.28 -7.35 -27.11
N LEU A 17 -2.41 -7.88 -26.90
CA LEU A 17 -2.24 -8.05 -26.04
C LEU A 17 -1.58 -7.96 -25.68
N GLY A 18 -1.29 -7.97 -25.68
CA GLY A 18 -0.63 -7.95 -25.10
C GLY A 18 -0.36 -7.53 -24.73
N ALA A 19 -0.20 -7.50 -24.85
CA ALA A 19 0.24 -6.98 -24.19
C ALA A 19 -0.04 -6.63 -23.17
N PHE A 20 -0.20 -6.93 -22.89
CA PHE A 20 -0.15 -6.59 -21.89
C PHE A 20 0.40 -7.32 -21.11
N VAL A 21 1.13 -7.46 -21.52
CA VAL A 21 1.84 -7.64 -20.49
C VAL A 21 1.27 -7.25 -19.29
N THR A 22 1.22 -8.09 -18.54
CA THR A 22 0.73 -7.80 -17.29
C THR A 22 1.70 -7.07 -16.49
N ALA A 23 1.37 -5.87 -16.20
CA ALA A 23 1.99 -5.21 -15.10
C ALA A 23 1.70 -6.00 -13.86
N ASP A 24 2.65 -6.09 -12.97
CA ASP A 24 2.43 -6.68 -11.67
C ASP A 24 1.33 -5.89 -10.97
N ALA A 25 0.48 -6.58 -10.26
CA ALA A 25 -0.57 -5.93 -9.51
C ALA A 25 0.05 -5.18 -8.33
N ALA A 26 -0.45 -3.98 -8.07
CA ALA A 26 -0.03 -3.21 -6.91
C ALA A 26 -0.29 -4.01 -5.63
N SER A 27 0.60 -3.90 -4.68
CA SER A 27 0.51 -4.64 -3.43
C SER A 27 0.91 -3.76 -2.24
N VAL A 28 0.46 -4.16 -1.05
CA VAL A 28 0.76 -3.45 0.19
C VAL A 28 1.33 -4.44 1.19
N ARG A 29 2.43 -4.04 1.82
CA ARG A 29 3.01 -4.78 2.92
C ARG A 29 2.86 -3.95 4.18
N VAL A 30 2.31 -4.54 5.22
CA VAL A 30 2.11 -3.87 6.51
C VAL A 30 2.94 -4.57 7.56
N ARG A 31 3.68 -3.79 8.34
CA ARG A 31 4.45 -4.29 9.46
C ARG A 31 4.04 -3.51 10.69
N CYS A 32 3.81 -4.21 11.77
CA CYS A 32 3.31 -3.62 13.00
C CYS A 32 4.08 -4.14 14.19
N GLU A 33 4.44 -3.23 15.08
CA GLU A 33 5.27 -3.57 16.23
C GLU A 33 4.82 -2.73 17.42
N THR A 34 4.69 -3.37 18.58
CA THR A 34 4.53 -2.66 19.85
C THR A 34 5.77 -2.90 20.68
N ARG A 35 6.24 -1.85 21.36
CA ARG A 35 7.40 -1.95 22.22
C ARG A 35 7.14 -1.09 23.44
N GLY A 36 6.86 -1.74 24.58
CA GLY A 36 6.46 -1.00 25.76
C GLY A 36 5.22 -0.17 25.46
N ASP A 37 5.36 1.13 25.54
CA ASP A 37 4.28 2.07 25.27
C ASP A 37 4.35 2.68 23.87
N ARG A 38 5.15 2.11 22.97
CA ARG A 38 5.32 2.63 21.62
C ARG A 38 4.58 1.76 20.61
N SER A 39 3.87 2.41 19.71
CA SER A 39 3.25 1.78 18.54
C SER A 39 3.98 2.24 17.29
N LYS A 40 4.40 1.29 16.46
CA LYS A 40 5.13 1.57 15.24
C LYS A 40 4.62 0.70 14.11
N ILE A 41 4.16 1.33 13.04
CA ILE A 41 3.63 0.61 11.89
C ILE A 41 4.21 1.21 10.61
N SER A 42 4.57 0.35 9.65
CA SER A 42 4.90 0.80 8.31
C SER A 42 3.94 0.19 7.31
N VAL A 43 3.56 0.99 6.33
CA VAL A 43 2.66 0.60 5.24
C VAL A 43 3.40 0.91 3.95
N ASP A 44 3.83 -0.13 3.25
CA ASP A 44 4.67 0.01 2.07
C ASP A 44 3.91 -0.47 0.85
N GLY A 45 3.84 0.37 -0.18
CA GLY A 45 3.23 0.02 -1.46
C GLY A 45 4.29 -0.32 -2.49
N ASN A 46 4.01 -1.33 -3.30
CA ASN A 46 4.91 -1.80 -4.35
C ASN A 46 4.16 -1.99 -5.65
N ASP A 47 4.89 -1.96 -6.74
CA ASP A 47 4.36 -2.13 -8.09
C ASP A 47 3.30 -1.08 -8.41
N LEU A 48 3.57 0.15 -7.99
CA LEU A 48 2.67 1.28 -8.17
C LEU A 48 3.05 2.08 -9.42
N ALA A 49 2.04 2.61 -10.08
CA ALA A 49 2.28 3.57 -11.17
C ALA A 49 2.84 4.87 -10.58
N PRO A 50 3.56 5.64 -11.39
CA PRO A 50 4.01 6.97 -10.95
C PRO A 50 2.83 7.81 -10.49
N GLY A 51 3.01 8.58 -9.43
CA GLY A 51 1.96 9.46 -8.95
C GLY A 51 1.99 9.65 -7.45
N SER A 52 0.93 10.25 -6.95
CA SER A 52 0.79 10.60 -5.55
C SER A 52 -0.18 9.64 -4.87
N TYR A 53 0.16 9.24 -3.65
CA TYR A 53 -0.58 8.25 -2.88
C TYR A 53 -0.76 8.70 -1.44
N THR A 54 -1.84 8.24 -0.81
CA THR A 54 -2.05 8.39 0.63
C THR A 54 -2.18 7.02 1.24
N ALA A 55 -1.97 6.94 2.54
CA ALA A 55 -2.18 5.70 3.28
C ALA A 55 -3.07 5.97 4.47
N THR A 56 -4.03 5.07 4.71
CA THR A 56 -4.87 5.10 5.89
C THR A 56 -4.61 3.85 6.71
N LEU A 57 -4.35 4.05 7.99
CA LEU A 57 -4.05 2.97 8.93
C LEU A 57 -5.21 2.82 9.91
N LYS A 58 -5.69 1.60 10.05
CA LYS A 58 -6.82 1.27 10.93
C LYS A 58 -6.42 0.21 11.94
N SER A 59 -6.95 0.30 13.14
CA SER A 59 -6.78 -0.73 14.16
C SER A 59 -8.00 -0.78 15.07
N PRO A 60 -8.56 -1.96 15.36
CA PRO A 60 -8.14 -3.24 14.78
C PRO A 60 -8.34 -3.25 13.27
N ALA A 61 -7.89 -4.29 12.59
CA ALA A 61 -7.96 -4.36 11.14
C ALA A 61 -9.36 -4.15 10.58
N SER A 62 -10.39 -4.47 11.36
CA SER A 62 -11.80 -4.31 10.96
C SER A 62 -12.39 -2.94 11.31
N ALA A 63 -11.60 -2.02 11.85
CA ALA A 63 -12.11 -0.71 12.26
C ALA A 63 -12.68 0.05 11.05
N ALA A 64 -13.72 0.85 11.30
CA ALA A 64 -14.38 1.60 10.23
C ALA A 64 -13.59 2.83 9.81
N SER A 65 -12.77 3.38 10.68
CA SER A 65 -11.98 4.59 10.39
C SER A 65 -10.58 4.47 10.97
N GLY A 66 -9.71 5.35 10.55
CA GLY A 66 -8.33 5.32 10.99
C GLY A 66 -7.62 6.64 10.79
N VAL A 67 -6.30 6.59 10.75
CA VAL A 67 -5.44 7.76 10.59
C VAL A 67 -4.89 7.77 9.18
N THR A 68 -5.02 8.90 8.50
CA THR A 68 -4.53 9.05 7.13
C THR A 68 -3.25 9.89 7.11
N ALA A 69 -2.23 9.37 6.47
CA ALA A 69 -0.96 10.08 6.30
C ALA A 69 -1.06 11.08 5.17
N PRO A 70 -0.26 12.16 5.21
CA PRO A 70 -0.16 13.09 4.09
C PRO A 70 0.31 12.37 2.84
N ALA A 71 -0.08 12.90 1.69
CA ALA A 71 0.27 12.29 0.40
C ALA A 71 1.77 12.28 0.18
N LYS A 72 2.24 11.23 -0.47
CA LYS A 72 3.63 11.08 -0.91
C LYS A 72 3.67 10.68 -2.37
N THR A 73 4.68 11.15 -3.08
CA THR A 73 4.91 10.75 -4.46
C THR A 73 5.71 9.45 -4.47
N ALA A 74 5.28 8.50 -5.29
CA ALA A 74 6.00 7.23 -5.43
C ALA A 74 7.40 7.49 -5.97
N VAL A 75 8.39 6.78 -5.45
CA VAL A 75 9.77 6.80 -5.95
C VAL A 75 10.00 5.47 -6.64
N GLY A 76 10.22 5.53 -7.95
CA GLY A 76 10.15 4.31 -8.75
C GLY A 76 8.71 3.78 -8.69
N ASP A 77 8.55 2.54 -8.31
CA ASP A 77 7.23 1.92 -8.18
C ASP A 77 6.83 1.72 -6.71
N GLU A 78 7.48 2.45 -5.78
CA GLU A 78 7.29 2.24 -4.34
C GLU A 78 6.92 3.50 -3.61
N VAL A 79 6.13 3.32 -2.53
CA VAL A 79 5.87 4.40 -1.58
C VAL A 79 5.88 3.80 -0.17
N GLU A 80 6.46 4.53 0.78
CA GLU A 80 6.54 4.07 2.17
C GLU A 80 5.88 5.08 3.08
N PHE A 81 5.04 4.58 3.98
CA PHE A 81 4.41 5.41 5.01
C PHE A 81 4.75 4.83 6.37
N ASP A 82 5.25 5.68 7.25
CA ASP A 82 5.53 5.31 8.63
C ASP A 82 4.56 5.99 9.57
N PHE A 83 4.04 5.23 10.52
CA PHE A 83 3.16 5.72 11.57
C PHE A 83 3.82 5.37 12.90
N ASP A 84 3.90 6.33 13.80
CA ASP A 84 4.65 6.11 15.04
C ASP A 84 4.08 6.95 16.17
N SER A 85 4.15 6.45 17.38
CA SER A 85 3.78 7.22 18.56
C SER A 85 4.99 7.94 19.17
N ASN A 86 6.20 7.67 18.69
CA ASN A 86 7.43 8.27 19.21
C ASN A 86 7.64 9.65 18.61
N ALA A 87 7.80 10.66 19.47
CA ALA A 87 7.91 12.05 19.03
C ALA A 87 9.11 12.30 18.12
N ASN A 88 10.21 11.60 18.33
CA ASN A 88 11.40 11.79 17.50
C ASN A 88 11.17 11.28 16.08
N ASP A 89 10.46 10.18 15.94
CA ASP A 89 10.16 9.63 14.61
C ASP A 89 9.10 10.47 13.90
N VAL A 90 8.14 11.02 14.63
CA VAL A 90 7.18 11.97 14.06
C VAL A 90 7.90 13.20 13.56
N ALA A 91 8.86 13.72 14.32
CA ALA A 91 9.67 14.85 13.89
C ALA A 91 10.50 14.53 12.65
N ALA A 92 10.84 13.26 12.45
CA ALA A 92 11.61 12.80 11.28
C ALA A 92 10.71 12.45 10.09
N GLY A 93 9.38 12.61 10.19
CA GLY A 93 8.49 12.46 9.06
C GLY A 93 7.40 11.41 9.21
N ALA A 94 7.39 10.63 10.28
CA ALA A 94 6.33 9.65 10.49
C ALA A 94 5.01 10.36 10.83
N THR A 95 3.91 9.72 10.47
CA THR A 95 2.59 10.21 10.85
C THR A 95 2.31 9.81 12.28
N GLN A 96 1.88 10.75 13.11
CA GLN A 96 1.66 10.49 14.52
C GLN A 96 0.44 9.62 14.75
N ILE A 97 0.59 8.63 15.62
CA ILE A 97 -0.50 7.83 16.18
C ILE A 97 -0.32 7.79 17.69
N SER A 98 -1.39 7.44 18.41
CA SER A 98 -1.29 7.35 19.86
C SER A 98 -0.58 6.05 20.27
N GLN A 99 -0.04 6.03 21.49
CA GLN A 99 0.55 4.82 22.05
C GLN A 99 -0.47 3.68 22.10
N SER A 100 -1.74 4.00 22.30
CA SER A 100 -2.82 3.04 22.40
C SER A 100 -3.55 2.80 21.08
N PHE A 101 -2.98 3.23 19.98
CA PHE A 101 -3.63 3.11 18.66
C PHE A 101 -3.96 1.66 18.31
N ILE A 102 -3.03 0.74 18.60
CA ILE A 102 -3.18 -0.66 18.21
C ILE A 102 -4.17 -1.33 19.13
N GLN A 103 -5.25 -1.82 18.54
CA GLN A 103 -6.34 -2.51 19.25
C GLN A 103 -6.45 -3.93 18.71
N GLY A 104 -6.69 -4.89 19.58
CA GLY A 104 -6.86 -6.29 19.15
C GLY A 104 -5.62 -6.86 18.47
N ASN A 105 -4.48 -6.21 18.63
CA ASN A 105 -3.18 -6.65 18.09
C ASN A 105 -3.16 -6.78 16.57
N THR A 106 -4.07 -6.09 15.86
CA THR A 106 -4.14 -6.13 14.39
C THR A 106 -4.24 -4.72 13.81
N VAL A 107 -3.74 -4.57 12.59
CA VAL A 107 -3.84 -3.32 11.85
C VAL A 107 -4.12 -3.62 10.39
N ARG A 108 -4.70 -2.63 9.71
CA ARG A 108 -4.90 -2.67 8.27
C ARG A 108 -4.37 -1.38 7.68
N GLY A 109 -3.54 -1.50 6.64
CA GLY A 109 -3.05 -0.36 5.90
C GLY A 109 -3.66 -0.35 4.51
N GLU A 110 -4.14 0.82 4.07
CA GLU A 110 -4.72 1.02 2.74
C GLU A 110 -3.93 2.09 2.03
N ILE A 111 -3.54 1.83 0.78
CA ILE A 111 -2.88 2.84 -0.05
C ILE A 111 -3.81 3.18 -1.20
N VAL A 112 -4.06 4.47 -1.38
CA VAL A 112 -4.96 4.98 -2.39
C VAL A 112 -4.26 6.06 -3.22
N GLY A 113 -4.38 5.96 -4.52
CA GLY A 113 -3.84 6.94 -5.46
C GLY A 113 -3.70 6.31 -6.83
N GLY A 114 -3.51 7.15 -7.86
CA GLY A 114 -3.30 6.66 -9.21
C GLY A 114 -4.39 5.72 -9.73
N GLY A 115 -5.61 5.87 -9.24
CA GLY A 115 -6.71 4.99 -9.63
C GLY A 115 -6.69 3.62 -8.94
N VAL A 116 -5.82 3.45 -7.94
CA VAL A 116 -5.64 2.18 -7.24
C VAL A 116 -6.03 2.32 -5.79
N SER A 117 -6.66 1.28 -5.24
CA SER A 117 -6.94 1.17 -3.82
C SER A 117 -6.55 -0.24 -3.41
N VAL A 118 -5.47 -0.37 -2.65
CA VAL A 118 -4.95 -1.67 -2.23
C VAL A 118 -4.73 -1.66 -0.72
N SER A 119 -4.88 -2.82 -0.10
CA SER A 119 -4.75 -2.91 1.35
C SER A 119 -4.09 -4.21 1.78
N GLY A 120 -3.59 -4.19 3.00
CA GLY A 120 -3.01 -5.36 3.65
C GLY A 120 -3.25 -5.28 5.14
N THR A 121 -3.18 -6.42 5.79
CA THR A 121 -3.35 -6.52 7.24
C THR A 121 -2.12 -7.15 7.87
N ALA A 122 -1.95 -6.91 9.16
CA ALA A 122 -0.85 -7.52 9.90
C ALA A 122 -1.27 -7.76 11.34
N THR A 123 -0.72 -8.81 11.91
CA THR A 123 -0.75 -9.02 13.35
C THR A 123 0.50 -8.37 13.92
N CYS A 124 0.34 -7.61 14.98
CA CYS A 124 1.45 -6.85 15.54
C CYS A 124 2.37 -7.73 16.35
N ARG A 125 3.66 -7.46 16.22
CA ARG A 125 4.68 -8.15 17.02
C ARG A 125 4.92 -7.34 18.28
N VAL A 126 5.00 -8.04 19.39
CA VAL A 126 5.31 -7.41 20.67
C VAL A 126 6.81 -7.58 20.89
N LYS A 127 7.49 -6.46 21.11
CA LYS A 127 8.92 -6.48 21.43
C LYS A 127 9.14 -5.96 22.84
N ASN A 128 10.08 -6.56 23.50
CA ASN A 128 10.42 -6.18 24.88
C ASN A 128 11.73 -5.41 24.92
#